data_6a003aa49ce3d6eb2f6019f6abb80978
#
_entry.id   6a003aa49ce3d6eb2f6019f6abb80978
#
_cell.length_a   1.000
_cell.length_b   1.000
_cell.length_c   1.000
_cell.angle_alpha   90.00
_cell.angle_beta   90.00
_cell.angle_gamma   90.00
#
_symmetry.space_group_name_H-M   'P 1'
#
loop_
_entity.id
_entity.type
_entity.pdbx_description
1 polymer ?
#
loop_
_entity_poly.entity_id
_entity_poly.type
_entity_poly.pdbx_seq_one_letter_code
_entity_poly.pdbx_strand_id
1 'polypeptide(L)'
;QWDLNYANPAVFVDMTKSILHLANLGVEVFRIDAVPYIWKQLGTTCRNLPQVHTIVRMLRMVLECVCPAVILKGEVVMAPKELAAYFGTPEKPECHMLYNVSTMVNLWAALASRDTRLLKAQLDALHALPGNCWFVNYLRCHDDIGWGLDEAAENRFDIDPQKHKEYLYHFYAGDFPGSWAKGELYNY
;
A
#
# COMPACT_ATOMS: atom_id res chain seq x y z
N GLN A 1 -10.82 16.15 8.17
CA GLN A 1 -10.84 15.52 6.86
C GLN A 1 -12.23 14.98 6.56
N TRP A 2 -12.70 15.14 5.33
CA TRP A 2 -14.02 14.68 4.88
C TRP A 2 -13.86 13.41 4.07
N ASP A 3 -14.51 12.34 4.50
CA ASP A 3 -14.53 11.06 3.79
C ASP A 3 -15.94 10.77 3.27
N LEU A 4 -16.02 10.11 2.11
CA LEU A 4 -17.28 9.69 1.54
C LEU A 4 -17.90 8.54 2.37
N ASN A 5 -19.20 8.63 2.59
CA ASN A 5 -19.93 7.61 3.36
C ASN A 5 -20.39 6.46 2.46
N TYR A 6 -19.57 5.46 2.30
CA TYR A 6 -19.88 4.25 1.51
C TYR A 6 -20.97 3.34 2.13
N ALA A 7 -21.44 3.62 3.35
CA ALA A 7 -22.64 2.99 3.86
C ALA A 7 -23.92 3.45 3.12
N ASN A 8 -23.84 4.58 2.40
CA ASN A 8 -24.85 5.00 1.46
C ASN A 8 -24.56 4.42 0.07
N PRO A 9 -25.40 3.51 -0.47
CA PRO A 9 -25.19 2.89 -1.78
C PRO A 9 -25.07 3.89 -2.94
N ALA A 10 -25.69 5.06 -2.82
CA ALA A 10 -25.61 6.10 -3.83
C ALA A 10 -24.16 6.59 -4.04
N VAL A 11 -23.35 6.62 -2.98
CA VAL A 11 -21.91 6.96 -3.06
C VAL A 11 -21.18 5.97 -3.96
N PHE A 12 -21.40 4.68 -3.76
CA PHE A 12 -20.79 3.65 -4.62
C PHE A 12 -21.21 3.80 -6.07
N VAL A 13 -22.50 4.04 -6.33
CA VAL A 13 -23.02 4.23 -7.69
C VAL A 13 -22.39 5.45 -8.36
N ASP A 14 -22.31 6.58 -7.69
CA ASP A 14 -21.77 7.83 -8.26
C ASP A 14 -20.26 7.75 -8.49
N MET A 15 -19.52 7.14 -7.56
CA MET A 15 -18.09 6.90 -7.74
C MET A 15 -17.81 5.92 -8.88
N THR A 16 -18.62 4.87 -9.01
CA THR A 16 -18.52 3.92 -10.14
C THR A 16 -18.80 4.62 -11.47
N LYS A 17 -19.83 5.46 -11.56
CA LYS A 17 -20.11 6.28 -12.76
C LYS A 17 -18.93 7.19 -13.11
N SER A 18 -18.30 7.81 -12.12
CA SER A 18 -17.13 8.67 -12.33
C SER A 18 -15.95 7.88 -12.89
N ILE A 19 -15.69 6.68 -12.37
CA ILE A 19 -14.64 5.77 -12.87
C ILE A 19 -14.96 5.35 -14.32
N LEU A 20 -16.19 4.94 -14.61
CA LEU A 20 -16.60 4.54 -15.95
C LEU A 20 -16.52 5.70 -16.94
N HIS A 21 -16.86 6.92 -16.52
CA HIS A 21 -16.69 8.11 -17.34
C HIS A 21 -15.21 8.34 -17.69
N LEU A 22 -14.31 8.27 -16.73
CA LEU A 22 -12.87 8.41 -16.97
C LEU A 22 -12.31 7.27 -17.82
N ALA A 23 -12.78 6.03 -17.62
CA ALA A 23 -12.41 4.90 -18.47
C ALA A 23 -12.82 5.14 -19.94
N ASN A 24 -14.01 5.70 -20.16
CA ASN A 24 -14.49 6.07 -21.50
C ASN A 24 -13.65 7.21 -22.16
N LEU A 25 -12.96 8.01 -21.34
CA LEU A 25 -11.99 9.01 -21.81
C LEU A 25 -10.59 8.42 -22.09
N GLY A 26 -10.41 7.11 -21.88
CA GLY A 26 -9.16 6.41 -22.16
C GLY A 26 -8.25 6.20 -20.96
N VAL A 27 -8.74 6.39 -19.73
CA VAL A 27 -7.97 6.03 -18.52
C VAL A 27 -7.97 4.53 -18.34
N GLU A 28 -6.80 3.92 -18.33
CA GLU A 28 -6.61 2.47 -18.29
C GLU A 28 -6.26 1.95 -16.88
N VAL A 29 -5.66 2.77 -16.02
CA VAL A 29 -5.26 2.39 -14.66
C VAL A 29 -5.83 3.38 -13.65
N PHE A 30 -6.65 2.89 -12.72
CA PHE A 30 -7.18 3.70 -11.62
C PHE A 30 -6.46 3.40 -10.32
N ARG A 31 -5.84 4.42 -9.73
CA ARG A 31 -5.34 4.37 -8.36
C ARG A 31 -6.49 4.68 -7.41
N ILE A 32 -6.85 3.69 -6.62
CA ILE A 32 -7.83 3.87 -5.54
C ILE A 32 -7.05 4.26 -4.29
N ASP A 33 -7.32 5.47 -3.84
CA ASP A 33 -6.67 6.08 -2.69
C ASP A 33 -7.16 5.49 -1.38
N ALA A 34 -6.26 5.33 -0.42
CA ALA A 34 -6.54 4.95 0.98
C ALA A 34 -7.54 3.79 1.11
N VAL A 35 -7.42 2.76 0.29
CA VAL A 35 -8.37 1.63 0.20
C VAL A 35 -8.79 1.07 1.56
N PRO A 36 -7.89 0.81 2.53
CA PRO A 36 -8.24 0.23 3.82
C PRO A 36 -9.24 1.06 4.64
N TYR A 37 -9.41 2.33 4.31
CA TYR A 37 -10.20 3.30 5.06
C TYR A 37 -11.53 3.67 4.41
N ILE A 38 -11.91 3.05 3.29
CA ILE A 38 -13.14 3.38 2.54
C ILE A 38 -14.40 3.23 3.40
N TRP A 39 -14.46 2.22 4.29
CA TRP A 39 -15.62 2.00 5.15
C TRP A 39 -15.42 2.60 6.54
N LYS A 40 -16.44 3.33 7.00
CA LYS A 40 -16.46 3.95 8.32
C LYS A 40 -17.53 3.28 9.20
N GLN A 41 -17.12 2.90 10.41
CA GLN A 41 -18.02 2.31 11.40
C GLN A 41 -17.62 2.77 12.80
N LEU A 42 -18.51 3.46 13.48
CA LEU A 42 -18.30 3.90 14.86
C LEU A 42 -17.96 2.71 15.77
N GLY A 43 -17.07 2.94 16.72
CA GLY A 43 -16.60 1.91 17.66
C GLY A 43 -15.56 0.95 17.08
N THR A 44 -15.06 1.21 15.86
CA THR A 44 -13.97 0.46 15.23
C THR A 44 -12.80 1.37 14.89
N THR A 45 -11.70 0.80 14.41
CA THR A 45 -10.57 1.57 13.89
C THR A 45 -10.85 2.22 12.53
N CYS A 46 -11.99 1.94 11.90
CA CYS A 46 -12.32 2.31 10.52
C CYS A 46 -11.24 1.92 9.51
N ARG A 47 -10.49 0.87 9.78
CA ARG A 47 -9.39 0.39 8.96
C ARG A 47 -9.54 -1.11 8.72
N ASN A 48 -9.36 -1.53 7.45
CA ASN A 48 -9.32 -2.93 7.06
C ASN A 48 -10.58 -3.73 7.45
N LEU A 49 -11.75 -3.08 7.40
CA LEU A 49 -13.02 -3.73 7.72
C LEU A 49 -13.49 -4.61 6.56
N PRO A 50 -14.25 -5.70 6.81
CA PRO A 50 -14.72 -6.62 5.76
C PRO A 50 -15.49 -5.94 4.61
N GLN A 51 -16.19 -4.85 4.91
CA GLN A 51 -16.95 -4.09 3.92
C GLN A 51 -16.03 -3.44 2.87
N VAL A 52 -14.81 -3.08 3.23
CA VAL A 52 -13.80 -2.54 2.29
C VAL A 52 -13.57 -3.53 1.15
N HIS A 53 -13.31 -4.79 1.49
CA HIS A 53 -13.11 -5.86 0.51
C HIS A 53 -14.34 -6.07 -0.37
N THR A 54 -15.55 -5.97 0.20
CA THR A 54 -16.80 -6.07 -0.57
C THR A 54 -16.90 -4.95 -1.61
N ILE A 55 -16.61 -3.70 -1.22
CA ILE A 55 -16.64 -2.54 -2.12
C ILE A 55 -15.65 -2.71 -3.26
N VAL A 56 -14.41 -3.10 -2.94
CA VAL A 56 -13.36 -3.30 -3.97
C VAL A 56 -13.75 -4.41 -4.95
N ARG A 57 -14.30 -5.53 -4.46
CA ARG A 57 -14.80 -6.62 -5.32
C ARG A 57 -15.93 -6.17 -6.22
N MET A 58 -16.90 -5.45 -5.69
CA MET A 58 -18.01 -4.92 -6.47
C MET A 58 -17.51 -4.00 -7.58
N LEU A 59 -16.57 -3.10 -7.27
CA LEU A 59 -15.95 -2.22 -8.25
C LEU A 59 -15.19 -3.03 -9.31
N ARG A 60 -14.40 -4.02 -8.88
CA ARG A 60 -13.69 -4.94 -9.78
C ARG A 60 -14.64 -5.64 -10.74
N MET A 61 -15.73 -6.20 -10.23
CA MET A 61 -16.74 -6.91 -11.04
C MET A 61 -17.38 -5.98 -12.08
N VAL A 62 -17.75 -4.76 -11.70
CA VAL A 62 -18.32 -3.79 -12.64
C VAL A 62 -17.33 -3.48 -13.77
N LEU A 63 -16.08 -3.24 -13.43
CA LEU A 63 -15.04 -2.92 -14.42
C LEU A 63 -14.78 -4.10 -15.36
N GLU A 64 -14.69 -5.31 -14.84
CA GLU A 64 -14.52 -6.52 -15.68
C GLU A 64 -15.70 -6.72 -16.67
N CYS A 65 -16.91 -6.35 -16.27
CA CYS A 65 -18.09 -6.47 -17.15
C CYS A 65 -18.16 -5.37 -18.22
N VAL A 66 -17.77 -4.12 -17.86
CA VAL A 66 -18.03 -2.94 -18.71
C VAL A 66 -16.79 -2.48 -19.46
N CYS A 67 -15.63 -2.55 -18.83
CA CYS A 67 -14.33 -2.11 -19.40
C CYS A 67 -13.19 -3.03 -18.94
N PRO A 68 -13.13 -4.27 -19.44
CA PRO A 68 -12.23 -5.33 -18.94
C PRO A 68 -10.74 -5.04 -19.12
N ALA A 69 -10.37 -4.03 -19.91
CA ALA A 69 -8.98 -3.58 -20.05
C ALA A 69 -8.52 -2.64 -18.92
N VAL A 70 -9.43 -2.20 -18.07
CA VAL A 70 -9.12 -1.30 -16.95
C VAL A 70 -8.50 -2.05 -15.78
N ILE A 71 -7.45 -1.47 -15.22
CA ILE A 71 -6.68 -2.01 -14.08
C ILE A 71 -6.97 -1.19 -12.82
N LEU A 72 -7.28 -1.88 -11.73
CA LEU A 72 -7.36 -1.29 -10.40
C LEU A 72 -6.02 -1.42 -9.67
N LYS A 73 -5.47 -0.29 -9.25
CA LYS A 73 -4.28 -0.17 -8.42
C LYS A 73 -4.67 0.39 -7.05
N GLY A 74 -4.62 -0.44 -6.01
CA GLY A 74 -4.95 -0.02 -4.65
C GLY A 74 -3.76 0.59 -3.92
N GLU A 75 -4.01 1.69 -3.23
CA GLU A 75 -3.08 2.16 -2.23
C GLU A 75 -3.43 1.53 -0.88
N VAL A 76 -2.57 0.62 -0.47
CA VAL A 76 -2.72 -0.16 0.76
C VAL A 76 -1.38 -0.14 1.50
N VAL A 77 -1.26 0.71 2.51
CA VAL A 77 -0.06 0.80 3.34
C VAL A 77 -0.27 -0.06 4.59
N MET A 78 0.14 -1.31 4.50
CA MET A 78 -0.05 -2.32 5.54
C MET A 78 1.12 -3.31 5.57
N ALA A 79 1.19 -4.10 6.64
CA ALA A 79 2.16 -5.21 6.70
C ALA A 79 1.94 -6.20 5.53
N PRO A 80 3.00 -6.84 5.01
CA PRO A 80 2.91 -7.72 3.84
C PRO A 80 1.82 -8.79 3.90
N LYS A 81 1.58 -9.35 5.08
CA LYS A 81 0.54 -10.37 5.31
C LYS A 81 -0.88 -9.84 5.13
N GLU A 82 -1.12 -8.60 5.52
CA GLU A 82 -2.42 -7.93 5.37
C GLU A 82 -2.60 -7.40 3.95
N LEU A 83 -1.52 -6.92 3.35
CA LEU A 83 -1.50 -6.38 1.99
C LEU A 83 -2.01 -7.40 0.98
N ALA A 84 -1.56 -8.64 1.06
CA ALA A 84 -1.91 -9.70 0.12
C ALA A 84 -3.42 -9.94 0.00
N ALA A 85 -4.19 -9.70 1.07
CA ALA A 85 -5.65 -9.85 1.07
C ALA A 85 -6.35 -8.95 0.04
N TYR A 86 -5.76 -7.80 -0.30
CA TYR A 86 -6.31 -6.84 -1.26
C TYR A 86 -6.11 -7.22 -2.74
N PHE A 87 -5.40 -8.29 -3.01
CA PHE A 87 -5.46 -8.94 -4.32
C PHE A 87 -6.68 -9.84 -4.47
N GLY A 88 -7.26 -10.27 -3.33
CA GLY A 88 -8.35 -11.23 -3.28
C GLY A 88 -7.88 -12.65 -3.62
N THR A 89 -8.81 -13.44 -4.11
CA THR A 89 -8.57 -14.80 -4.62
C THR A 89 -9.01 -14.91 -6.07
N PRO A 90 -8.64 -15.98 -6.81
CA PRO A 90 -9.15 -16.18 -8.16
C PRO A 90 -10.69 -16.14 -8.28
N GLU A 91 -11.40 -16.63 -7.24
CA GLU A 91 -12.87 -16.65 -7.20
C GLU A 91 -13.47 -15.31 -6.70
N LYS A 92 -12.68 -14.51 -6.01
CA LYS A 92 -13.09 -13.22 -5.43
C LYS A 92 -11.98 -12.19 -5.63
N PRO A 93 -11.70 -11.80 -6.88
CA PRO A 93 -10.61 -10.87 -7.18
C PRO A 93 -10.91 -9.46 -6.66
N GLU A 94 -9.85 -8.77 -6.21
CA GLU A 94 -9.88 -7.39 -5.76
C GLU A 94 -8.97 -6.51 -6.63
N CYS A 95 -7.94 -5.89 -6.08
CA CYS A 95 -7.03 -5.09 -6.89
C CYS A 95 -6.16 -5.95 -7.81
N HIS A 96 -5.86 -5.43 -9.00
CA HIS A 96 -4.87 -6.03 -9.90
C HIS A 96 -3.44 -5.70 -9.45
N MET A 97 -3.26 -4.48 -8.94
CA MET A 97 -1.96 -3.96 -8.55
C MET A 97 -2.03 -3.36 -7.14
N LEU A 98 -0.96 -3.52 -6.38
CA LEU A 98 -0.75 -2.87 -5.09
C LEU A 98 0.66 -2.28 -5.03
N TYR A 99 0.83 -1.18 -4.30
CA TYR A 99 2.15 -0.63 -4.04
C TYR A 99 2.97 -1.54 -3.12
N ASN A 100 4.21 -1.80 -3.48
CA ASN A 100 5.13 -2.57 -2.67
C ASN A 100 5.88 -1.68 -1.67
N VAL A 101 5.13 -1.16 -0.69
CA VAL A 101 5.65 -0.25 0.33
C VAL A 101 6.77 -0.92 1.14
N SER A 102 6.60 -2.20 1.48
CA SER A 102 7.60 -2.94 2.26
C SER A 102 8.94 -3.07 1.53
N THR A 103 8.93 -3.29 0.22
CA THR A 103 10.17 -3.31 -0.57
C THR A 103 10.80 -1.92 -0.60
N MET A 104 10.01 -0.86 -0.75
CA MET A 104 10.49 0.52 -0.76
C MET A 104 11.25 0.85 0.54
N VAL A 105 10.65 0.62 1.70
CA VAL A 105 11.30 0.95 2.99
C VAL A 105 12.53 0.09 3.26
N ASN A 106 12.50 -1.19 2.87
CA ASN A 106 13.66 -2.08 3.02
C ASN A 106 14.82 -1.71 2.08
N LEU A 107 14.54 -1.18 0.88
CA LEU A 107 15.57 -0.63 -0.01
C LEU A 107 16.26 0.57 0.62
N TRP A 108 15.50 1.51 1.16
CA TRP A 108 16.05 2.68 1.84
C TRP A 108 16.84 2.28 3.10
N ALA A 109 16.32 1.32 3.90
CA ALA A 109 17.04 0.80 5.06
C ALA A 109 18.37 0.14 4.66
N ALA A 110 18.36 -0.68 3.60
CA ALA A 110 19.56 -1.34 3.10
C ALA A 110 20.62 -0.35 2.57
N LEU A 111 20.19 0.72 1.90
CA LEU A 111 21.10 1.78 1.44
C LEU A 111 21.77 2.52 2.59
N ALA A 112 21.02 2.83 3.64
CA ALA A 112 21.56 3.55 4.80
C ALA A 112 22.50 2.65 5.64
N SER A 113 22.05 1.46 5.97
CA SER A 113 22.76 0.53 6.85
C SER A 113 23.87 -0.26 6.16
N ARG A 114 23.85 -0.35 4.82
CA ARG A 114 24.66 -1.27 4.00
C ARG A 114 24.46 -2.74 4.37
N ASP A 115 23.28 -3.06 4.89
CA ASP A 115 22.85 -4.40 5.28
C ASP A 115 21.60 -4.80 4.52
N THR A 116 21.66 -5.88 3.75
CA THR A 116 20.59 -6.35 2.88
C THR A 116 19.77 -7.49 3.49
N ARG A 117 20.03 -7.90 4.74
CA ARG A 117 19.36 -9.06 5.36
C ARG A 117 17.85 -8.88 5.48
N LEU A 118 17.40 -7.68 5.90
CA LEU A 118 15.97 -7.35 5.98
C LEU A 118 15.32 -7.32 4.60
N LEU A 119 15.97 -6.67 3.63
CA LEU A 119 15.48 -6.64 2.25
C LEU A 119 15.34 -8.04 1.67
N LYS A 120 16.36 -8.88 1.85
CA LYS A 120 16.31 -10.28 1.39
C LYS A 120 15.18 -11.04 2.06
N ALA A 121 15.05 -10.96 3.37
CA ALA A 121 13.98 -11.64 4.11
C ALA A 121 12.59 -11.20 3.66
N GLN A 122 12.41 -9.90 3.36
CA GLN A 122 11.15 -9.37 2.86
C GLN A 122 10.85 -9.87 1.45
N LEU A 123 11.85 -9.92 0.55
CA LEU A 123 11.68 -10.44 -0.80
C LEU A 123 11.40 -11.96 -0.79
N ASP A 124 12.07 -12.72 0.07
CA ASP A 124 11.82 -14.16 0.25
C ASP A 124 10.40 -14.43 0.81
N ALA A 125 9.82 -13.48 1.56
CA ALA A 125 8.46 -13.57 2.09
C ALA A 125 7.37 -13.14 1.08
N LEU A 126 7.74 -12.57 -0.06
CA LEU A 126 6.79 -12.28 -1.14
C LEU A 126 6.40 -13.57 -1.83
N HIS A 127 5.29 -14.15 -1.39
CA HIS A 127 4.74 -15.37 -1.97
C HIS A 127 4.21 -15.15 -3.38
N ALA A 128 3.98 -16.25 -4.10
CA ALA A 128 3.36 -16.23 -5.40
C ALA A 128 2.02 -15.47 -5.36
N LEU A 129 1.90 -14.44 -6.19
CA LEU A 129 0.67 -13.69 -6.36
C LEU A 129 -0.32 -14.46 -7.24
N PRO A 130 -1.63 -14.18 -7.16
CA PRO A 130 -2.58 -14.62 -8.19
C PRO A 130 -2.07 -14.25 -9.59
N GLY A 131 -2.30 -15.09 -10.59
CA GLY A 131 -1.67 -14.99 -11.90
C GLY A 131 -1.93 -13.71 -12.70
N ASN A 132 -2.88 -12.90 -12.25
CA ASN A 132 -3.25 -11.61 -12.85
C ASN A 132 -3.04 -10.41 -11.89
N CYS A 133 -2.13 -10.57 -10.93
CA CYS A 133 -1.82 -9.56 -9.93
C CYS A 133 -0.34 -9.20 -9.93
N TRP A 134 -0.03 -7.93 -9.65
CA TRP A 134 1.34 -7.42 -9.64
C TRP A 134 1.57 -6.44 -8.50
N PHE A 135 2.82 -6.38 -8.02
CA PHE A 135 3.28 -5.26 -7.21
C PHE A 135 3.82 -4.13 -8.09
N VAL A 136 3.49 -2.90 -7.71
CA VAL A 136 4.16 -1.71 -8.22
C VAL A 136 5.34 -1.42 -7.29
N ASN A 137 6.54 -1.69 -7.76
CA ASN A 137 7.76 -1.32 -7.06
C ASN A 137 8.08 0.15 -7.33
N TYR A 138 8.45 0.87 -6.30
CA TYR A 138 8.78 2.29 -6.38
C TYR A 138 9.80 2.65 -5.28
N LEU A 139 10.48 3.76 -5.44
CA LEU A 139 11.43 4.27 -4.44
C LEU A 139 10.88 5.49 -3.68
N ARG A 140 10.08 6.30 -4.34
CA ARG A 140 9.42 7.49 -3.78
C ARG A 140 8.11 7.75 -4.51
N CYS A 141 7.20 8.42 -3.83
CA CYS A 141 5.98 9.00 -4.40
C CYS A 141 5.78 10.41 -3.81
N HIS A 142 4.57 10.94 -3.86
CA HIS A 142 4.20 12.22 -3.26
C HIS A 142 4.11 12.16 -1.72
N ASP A 143 4.00 10.96 -1.16
CA ASP A 143 3.97 10.75 0.29
C ASP A 143 5.37 10.63 0.88
N ASP A 144 5.46 10.74 2.21
CA ASP A 144 6.68 10.52 2.96
C ASP A 144 7.08 9.03 2.98
N ILE A 145 8.34 8.79 3.33
CA ILE A 145 8.79 7.43 3.61
C ILE A 145 8.26 7.03 4.99
N GLY A 146 7.21 6.21 5.00
CA GLY A 146 6.74 5.57 6.22
C GLY A 146 7.66 4.40 6.60
N TRP A 147 8.41 4.52 7.70
CA TRP A 147 9.38 3.51 8.15
C TRP A 147 8.68 2.31 8.84
N GLY A 148 7.75 1.70 8.14
CA GLY A 148 7.05 0.47 8.58
C GLY A 148 7.84 -0.79 8.24
N LEU A 149 8.98 -1.01 8.89
CA LEU A 149 9.75 -2.24 8.80
C LEU A 149 9.09 -3.36 9.61
N ASP A 150 9.41 -4.61 9.30
CA ASP A 150 8.93 -5.77 10.05
C ASP A 150 9.78 -5.96 11.32
N GLU A 151 9.28 -5.52 12.46
CA GLU A 151 9.95 -5.64 13.77
C GLU A 151 10.30 -7.09 14.12
N ALA A 152 9.49 -8.06 13.69
CA ALA A 152 9.80 -9.47 13.93
C ALA A 152 11.02 -9.93 13.11
N ALA A 153 11.17 -9.41 11.90
CA ALA A 153 12.35 -9.66 11.08
C ALA A 153 13.58 -8.92 11.65
N GLU A 154 13.42 -7.67 12.10
CA GLU A 154 14.50 -6.91 12.74
C GLU A 154 15.04 -7.64 13.97
N ASN A 155 14.16 -8.05 14.87
CA ASN A 155 14.54 -8.79 16.08
C ASN A 155 15.24 -10.13 15.75
N ARG A 156 14.82 -10.83 14.69
CA ARG A 156 15.47 -12.08 14.24
C ARG A 156 16.92 -11.88 13.79
N PHE A 157 17.25 -10.67 13.35
CA PHE A 157 18.61 -10.31 12.92
C PHE A 157 19.38 -9.51 14.01
N ASP A 158 18.90 -9.50 15.25
CA ASP A 158 19.47 -8.74 16.37
C ASP A 158 19.50 -7.23 16.10
N ILE A 159 18.53 -6.71 15.37
CA ILE A 159 18.34 -5.28 15.11
C ILE A 159 17.25 -4.77 16.05
N ASP A 160 17.58 -3.79 16.88
CA ASP A 160 16.62 -3.09 17.72
C ASP A 160 15.74 -2.18 16.85
N PRO A 161 14.41 -2.43 16.72
CA PRO A 161 13.55 -1.68 15.80
C PRO A 161 13.51 -0.18 16.09
N GLN A 162 13.50 0.21 17.38
CA GLN A 162 13.44 1.63 17.75
C GLN A 162 14.73 2.36 17.37
N LYS A 163 15.87 1.80 17.72
CA LYS A 163 17.17 2.39 17.36
C LYS A 163 17.42 2.41 15.87
N HIS A 164 16.95 1.38 15.16
CA HIS A 164 17.06 1.33 13.71
C HIS A 164 16.23 2.44 13.06
N LYS A 165 15.01 2.63 13.52
CA LYS A 165 14.12 3.69 13.06
C LYS A 165 14.71 5.08 13.30
N GLU A 166 15.24 5.33 14.51
CA GLU A 166 15.95 6.56 14.86
C GLU A 166 17.17 6.79 13.96
N TYR A 167 17.97 5.74 13.74
CA TYR A 167 19.10 5.80 12.82
C TYR A 167 18.68 6.21 11.41
N LEU A 168 17.62 5.61 10.85
CA LEU A 168 17.11 5.91 9.52
C LEU A 168 16.62 7.36 9.40
N TYR A 169 15.92 7.86 10.42
CA TYR A 169 15.49 9.25 10.46
C TYR A 169 16.69 10.21 10.37
N HIS A 170 17.68 10.03 11.25
CA HIS A 170 18.86 10.88 11.29
C HIS A 170 19.72 10.72 10.04
N PHE A 171 19.84 9.50 9.52
CA PHE A 171 20.57 9.27 8.26
C PHE A 171 19.95 10.04 7.11
N TYR A 172 18.64 9.94 6.93
CA TYR A 172 17.97 10.58 5.80
C TYR A 172 17.67 12.06 6.01
N ALA A 173 17.63 12.55 7.23
CA ALA A 173 17.66 13.98 7.52
C ALA A 173 19.03 14.60 7.19
N GLY A 174 20.10 13.81 7.23
CA GLY A 174 21.45 14.24 6.89
C GLY A 174 22.28 14.73 8.08
N ASP A 175 21.79 14.55 9.30
CA ASP A 175 22.49 14.94 10.54
C ASP A 175 23.25 13.76 11.18
N PHE A 176 23.17 12.57 10.61
CA PHE A 176 23.97 11.42 11.03
C PHE A 176 25.38 11.48 10.39
N PRO A 177 26.47 11.24 11.19
CA PRO A 177 27.82 11.24 10.67
C PRO A 177 28.02 10.27 9.51
N GLY A 178 28.52 10.79 8.38
CA GLY A 178 28.74 10.02 7.15
C GLY A 178 27.50 9.86 6.26
N SER A 179 26.38 10.48 6.59
CA SER A 179 25.22 10.53 5.70
C SER A 179 25.53 11.40 4.48
N TRP A 180 25.06 10.95 3.33
CA TRP A 180 25.02 11.71 2.08
C TRP A 180 23.65 12.34 1.82
N ALA A 181 22.65 12.05 2.65
CA ALA A 181 21.29 12.52 2.48
C ALA A 181 21.11 13.97 2.93
N LYS A 182 20.06 14.63 2.41
CA LYS A 182 19.63 15.98 2.77
C LYS A 182 18.12 16.05 2.77
N GLY A 183 17.51 15.33 3.67
CA GLY A 183 16.06 15.32 3.85
C GLY A 183 15.63 16.19 5.04
N GLU A 184 14.33 16.21 5.28
CA GLU A 184 13.72 16.82 6.44
C GLU A 184 12.91 15.75 7.20
N LEU A 185 12.83 15.91 8.52
CA LEU A 185 11.91 15.14 9.33
C LEU A 185 10.51 15.72 9.14
N TYR A 186 9.57 14.85 8.80
CA TYR A 186 8.16 15.22 8.79
C TYR A 186 7.65 15.23 10.23
N ASN A 187 7.13 16.36 10.68
CA ASN A 187 6.54 16.49 12.01
C ASN A 187 5.07 16.09 11.96
N TYR A 188 4.74 15.04 12.69
CA TYR A 188 3.35 14.62 12.93
C TYR A 188 2.77 15.35 14.12
#